data_81653ed3651a62014ee73986270d538f
#
_entry.id   81653ed3651a62014ee73986270d538f
#
_cell.length_a   1.000
_cell.length_b   1.000
_cell.length_c   1.000
_cell.angle_alpha   90.00
_cell.angle_beta   90.00
_cell.angle_gamma   90.00
#
_symmetry.space_group_name_H-M   'P 1'
#
loop_
_entity.id
_entity.type
_entity.pdbx_description
1 polymer ?
#
loop_
_entity_poly.entity_id
_entity_poly.type
_entity_poly.pdbx_seq_one_letter_code
_entity_poly.pdbx_strand_id
1 'polypeptide(L)'
;MSEKLDGVRALWDGVALKSRSGKKFSAPHCFTQNFPSFALDGELYIAKNKFEETLSAVSQSKCEAWQKVKYFVFDVPNATGTLTQRLEVLQSYLNALKKAQKETYPLFIIAQTPIKSKDELNKALQRVVKSGGEGLVVRKNSAPYENFRTKNAMKLKIYEDSECKVIAHNAGKGKFAHKLGSITCEQEIIIKEDTSDFKTGKTKLVRFKIGSGFSDKERENPPPINSLITYKFNGYTKNGIPKFPVFLRPYRPF
;
A
#
# COMPACT_ATOMS: atom_id res chain seq x y z
N MET A 1 0.69 0.08 16.78
CA MET A 1 0.21 0.33 15.40
C MET A 1 0.97 1.47 14.75
N SER A 2 1.01 1.49 13.44
CA SER A 2 1.55 2.61 12.66
C SER A 2 0.62 2.88 11.46
N GLU A 3 0.70 4.08 10.88
CA GLU A 3 0.05 4.34 9.59
C GLU A 3 0.64 3.41 8.52
N LYS A 4 -0.21 2.90 7.63
CA LYS A 4 0.23 2.18 6.45
C LYS A 4 0.46 3.18 5.33
N LEU A 5 1.72 3.47 5.06
CA LEU A 5 2.11 4.34 3.96
C LEU A 5 1.84 3.64 2.61
N ASP A 6 1.35 4.38 1.64
CA ASP A 6 1.15 3.93 0.26
C ASP A 6 2.38 4.33 -0.57
N GLY A 7 3.46 3.59 -0.36
CA GLY A 7 4.76 3.82 -0.96
C GLY A 7 5.36 2.56 -1.59
N VAL A 8 6.67 2.51 -1.65
CA VAL A 8 7.43 1.39 -2.21
C VAL A 8 8.30 0.77 -1.12
N ARG A 9 7.95 -0.46 -0.69
CA ARG A 9 8.75 -1.16 0.33
C ARG A 9 10.16 -1.41 -0.17
N ALA A 10 11.13 -1.07 0.67
CA ALA A 10 12.54 -1.31 0.43
C ALA A 10 13.23 -1.86 1.68
N LEU A 11 14.12 -2.82 1.47
CA LEU A 11 15.04 -3.33 2.46
C LEU A 11 16.41 -2.71 2.19
N TRP A 12 16.98 -2.05 3.17
CA TRP A 12 18.39 -1.65 3.20
C TRP A 12 19.19 -2.77 3.85
N ASP A 13 20.20 -3.28 3.19
CA ASP A 13 21.03 -4.40 3.69
C ASP A 13 22.36 -3.97 4.33
N GLY A 14 22.56 -2.67 4.52
CA GLY A 14 23.82 -2.05 4.97
C GLY A 14 24.63 -1.45 3.83
N VAL A 15 24.30 -1.76 2.57
CA VAL A 15 25.02 -1.32 1.36
C VAL A 15 24.08 -0.80 0.29
N ALA A 16 22.94 -1.45 0.08
CA ALA A 16 22.02 -1.13 -1.00
C ALA A 16 20.55 -1.32 -0.61
N LEU A 17 19.68 -0.50 -1.20
CA LEU A 17 18.23 -0.69 -1.13
C LEU A 17 17.78 -1.78 -2.11
N LYS A 18 16.95 -2.70 -1.63
CA LYS A 18 16.38 -3.82 -2.41
C LYS A 18 14.86 -3.85 -2.28
N SER A 19 14.20 -4.19 -3.36
CA SER A 19 12.76 -4.44 -3.35
C SER A 19 12.42 -5.75 -2.63
N ARG A 20 11.13 -5.98 -2.37
CA ARG A 20 10.65 -7.25 -1.79
C ARG A 20 11.04 -8.49 -2.58
N SER A 21 11.23 -8.37 -3.90
CA SER A 21 11.68 -9.47 -4.78
C SER A 21 13.20 -9.60 -4.85
N GLY A 22 13.96 -8.81 -4.08
CA GLY A 22 15.42 -8.80 -4.07
C GLY A 22 16.06 -7.93 -5.16
N LYS A 23 15.27 -7.31 -6.05
CA LYS A 23 15.80 -6.42 -7.08
C LYS A 23 16.36 -5.15 -6.44
N LYS A 24 17.59 -4.79 -6.76
CA LYS A 24 18.26 -3.57 -6.28
C LYS A 24 17.62 -2.32 -6.90
N PHE A 25 17.39 -1.30 -6.07
CA PHE A 25 17.07 0.04 -6.54
C PHE A 25 18.34 0.76 -6.97
N SER A 26 18.22 1.61 -7.98
CA SER A 26 19.31 2.50 -8.40
C SER A 26 19.36 3.77 -7.56
N ALA A 27 19.26 3.61 -6.22
CA ALA A 27 19.29 4.74 -5.31
C ALA A 27 20.62 5.48 -5.41
N PRO A 28 20.63 6.82 -5.63
CA PRO A 28 21.86 7.59 -5.73
C PRO A 28 22.56 7.73 -4.38
N HIS A 29 23.86 7.95 -4.39
CA HIS A 29 24.66 8.11 -3.18
C HIS A 29 24.18 9.26 -2.29
N CYS A 30 23.73 10.36 -2.87
CA CYS A 30 23.17 11.49 -2.13
C CYS A 30 21.96 11.12 -1.26
N PHE A 31 21.21 10.07 -1.60
CA PHE A 31 20.11 9.56 -0.79
C PHE A 31 20.59 8.62 0.33
N THR A 32 21.63 7.81 0.08
CA THR A 32 22.04 6.74 0.98
C THR A 32 23.30 7.05 1.80
N GLN A 33 24.00 8.17 1.56
CA GLN A 33 25.29 8.52 2.16
C GLN A 33 25.32 8.53 3.70
N ASN A 34 24.16 8.76 4.33
CA ASN A 34 23.99 8.80 5.78
C ASN A 34 23.18 7.59 6.30
N PHE A 35 23.07 6.51 5.54
CA PHE A 35 22.41 5.30 6.01
C PHE A 35 23.38 4.47 6.87
N PRO A 36 22.87 3.73 7.88
CA PRO A 36 23.72 2.91 8.74
C PRO A 36 24.26 1.67 8.00
N SER A 37 25.29 1.06 8.57
CA SER A 37 25.83 -0.22 8.09
C SER A 37 24.97 -1.45 8.48
N PHE A 38 23.92 -1.27 9.28
CA PHE A 38 22.98 -2.33 9.65
C PHE A 38 21.71 -2.28 8.81
N ALA A 39 21.01 -3.42 8.73
CA ALA A 39 19.83 -3.56 7.89
C ALA A 39 18.61 -2.77 8.41
N LEU A 40 17.81 -2.24 7.47
CA LEU A 40 16.57 -1.53 7.74
C LEU A 40 15.47 -2.06 6.83
N ASP A 41 14.23 -2.15 7.34
CA ASP A 41 13.05 -2.45 6.54
C ASP A 41 12.06 -1.28 6.66
N GLY A 42 11.66 -0.74 5.53
CA GLY A 42 10.85 0.48 5.51
C GLY A 42 10.13 0.71 4.20
N GLU A 43 9.51 1.87 4.11
CA GLU A 43 8.75 2.33 2.94
C GLU A 43 9.40 3.59 2.36
N LEU A 44 9.76 3.56 1.09
CA LEU A 44 10.10 4.75 0.31
C LEU A 44 8.80 5.48 -0.03
N TYR A 45 8.71 6.75 0.33
CA TYR A 45 7.45 7.47 0.32
C TYR A 45 7.65 8.97 0.10
N ILE A 46 6.80 9.61 -0.68
CA ILE A 46 6.81 11.05 -0.89
C ILE A 46 5.71 11.72 -0.04
N ALA A 47 4.45 11.40 -0.33
CA ALA A 47 3.28 11.95 0.36
C ALA A 47 2.03 11.09 0.09
N LYS A 48 0.93 11.38 0.79
CA LYS A 48 -0.39 10.76 0.52
C LYS A 48 -0.81 11.00 -0.93
N ASN A 49 -1.41 9.99 -1.55
CA ASN A 49 -1.86 10.00 -2.95
C ASN A 49 -0.73 10.23 -3.99
N LYS A 50 0.55 9.98 -3.61
CA LYS A 50 1.72 10.15 -4.47
C LYS A 50 2.45 8.84 -4.76
N PHE A 51 1.73 7.72 -4.75
CA PHE A 51 2.32 6.40 -5.04
C PHE A 51 3.02 6.35 -6.40
N GLU A 52 2.34 6.81 -7.47
CA GLU A 52 2.90 6.80 -8.83
C GLU A 52 4.13 7.71 -8.96
N GLU A 53 4.10 8.87 -8.28
CA GLU A 53 5.24 9.79 -8.22
C GLU A 53 6.41 9.15 -7.45
N THR A 54 6.12 8.47 -6.34
CA THR A 54 7.12 7.71 -5.58
C THR A 54 7.75 6.61 -6.45
N LEU A 55 6.93 5.81 -7.11
CA LEU A 55 7.38 4.72 -7.98
C LEU A 55 8.25 5.24 -9.14
N SER A 56 7.84 6.33 -9.78
CA SER A 56 8.61 7.01 -10.82
C SER A 56 9.97 7.50 -10.30
N ALA A 57 10.00 8.15 -9.12
CA ALA A 57 11.21 8.65 -8.52
C ALA A 57 12.22 7.54 -8.21
N VAL A 58 11.78 6.45 -7.55
CA VAL A 58 12.66 5.36 -7.13
C VAL A 58 13.12 4.45 -8.28
N SER A 59 12.54 4.59 -9.47
CA SER A 59 12.99 3.91 -10.69
C SER A 59 14.18 4.58 -11.35
N GLN A 60 14.54 5.79 -10.94
CA GLN A 60 15.62 6.61 -11.50
C GLN A 60 16.86 6.56 -10.62
N SER A 61 18.03 6.90 -11.20
CA SER A 61 19.32 6.92 -10.50
C SER A 61 19.83 8.33 -10.18
N LYS A 62 19.13 9.38 -10.60
CA LYS A 62 19.54 10.78 -10.43
C LYS A 62 19.12 11.32 -9.07
N CYS A 63 19.97 12.11 -8.42
CA CYS A 63 19.69 12.73 -7.12
C CYS A 63 18.42 13.58 -7.12
N GLU A 64 18.19 14.32 -8.20
CA GLU A 64 17.03 15.21 -8.33
C GLU A 64 15.70 14.47 -8.22
N ALA A 65 15.64 13.25 -8.76
CA ALA A 65 14.43 12.41 -8.68
C ALA A 65 14.13 11.97 -7.25
N TRP A 66 15.16 11.80 -6.41
CA TRP A 66 15.03 11.30 -5.04
C TRP A 66 14.88 12.40 -3.99
N GLN A 67 14.97 13.68 -4.34
CA GLN A 67 14.93 14.80 -3.38
C GLN A 67 13.68 14.82 -2.49
N LYS A 68 12.52 14.41 -3.03
CA LYS A 68 11.26 14.35 -2.30
C LYS A 68 11.01 13.01 -1.61
N VAL A 69 11.81 12.00 -1.91
CA VAL A 69 11.64 10.65 -1.35
C VAL A 69 12.16 10.64 0.09
N LYS A 70 11.37 10.06 0.98
CA LYS A 70 11.76 9.77 2.37
C LYS A 70 11.70 8.27 2.60
N TYR A 71 12.59 7.75 3.44
CA TYR A 71 12.58 6.35 3.82
C TYR A 71 12.07 6.21 5.26
N PHE A 72 10.83 5.73 5.38
CA PHE A 72 10.18 5.50 6.66
C PHE A 72 10.41 4.07 7.13
N VAL A 73 11.31 3.90 8.08
CA VAL A 73 11.69 2.61 8.63
C VAL A 73 10.65 2.16 9.64
N PHE A 74 10.21 0.93 9.52
CA PHE A 74 9.26 0.29 10.43
C PHE A 74 9.85 -0.90 11.20
N ASP A 75 11.06 -1.38 10.83
CA ASP A 75 11.79 -2.41 11.58
C ASP A 75 13.30 -2.37 11.29
N VAL A 76 14.10 -2.97 12.20
CA VAL A 76 15.55 -3.14 12.09
C VAL A 76 15.86 -4.64 12.15
N PRO A 77 15.96 -5.34 11.01
CA PRO A 77 15.94 -6.81 10.93
C PRO A 77 16.98 -7.53 11.76
N ASN A 78 18.20 -6.99 11.83
CA ASN A 78 19.33 -7.63 12.52
C ASN A 78 19.47 -7.24 14.00
N ALA A 79 18.59 -6.35 14.50
CA ALA A 79 18.55 -6.02 15.91
C ALA A 79 17.75 -7.06 16.70
N THR A 80 18.12 -7.28 17.96
CA THR A 80 17.45 -8.20 18.87
C THR A 80 16.36 -7.50 19.70
N GLY A 81 15.52 -8.28 20.34
CA GLY A 81 14.49 -7.78 21.25
C GLY A 81 13.16 -7.46 20.59
N THR A 82 12.35 -6.67 21.29
CA THR A 82 11.02 -6.22 20.84
C THR A 82 11.14 -5.24 19.69
N LEU A 83 10.04 -5.01 18.96
CA LEU A 83 10.00 -3.98 17.89
C LEU A 83 10.46 -2.60 18.41
N THR A 84 10.04 -2.21 19.60
CA THR A 84 10.45 -0.95 20.24
C THR A 84 11.98 -0.91 20.38
N GLN A 85 12.59 -1.93 20.97
CA GLN A 85 14.04 -2.02 21.16
C GLN A 85 14.80 -2.02 19.84
N ARG A 86 14.30 -2.73 18.82
CA ARG A 86 14.90 -2.71 17.49
C ARG A 86 14.87 -1.31 16.85
N LEU A 87 13.77 -0.58 17.01
CA LEU A 87 13.67 0.81 16.52
C LEU A 87 14.52 1.79 17.31
N GLU A 88 14.76 1.54 18.61
CA GLU A 88 15.67 2.33 19.44
C GLU A 88 17.12 2.29 18.93
N VAL A 89 17.55 1.19 18.31
CA VAL A 89 18.86 1.10 17.64
C VAL A 89 18.98 2.17 16.54
N LEU A 90 17.94 2.26 15.69
CA LEU A 90 17.92 3.29 14.64
C LEU A 90 17.77 4.70 15.24
N GLN A 91 16.97 4.86 16.29
CA GLN A 91 16.80 6.17 16.94
C GLN A 91 18.13 6.69 17.51
N SER A 92 18.93 5.81 18.12
CA SER A 92 20.27 6.14 18.63
C SER A 92 21.20 6.57 17.51
N TYR A 93 21.17 5.88 16.37
CA TYR A 93 21.93 6.24 15.17
C TYR A 93 21.51 7.63 14.64
N LEU A 94 20.22 7.89 14.52
CA LEU A 94 19.70 9.19 14.06
C LEU A 94 20.08 10.33 15.00
N ASN A 95 20.07 10.09 16.31
CA ASN A 95 20.53 11.06 17.31
C ASN A 95 22.02 11.38 17.16
N ALA A 96 22.85 10.39 16.85
CA ALA A 96 24.28 10.59 16.58
C ALA A 96 24.52 11.41 15.31
N LEU A 97 23.78 11.14 14.23
CA LEU A 97 23.83 11.96 13.00
C LEU A 97 23.46 13.41 13.28
N LYS A 98 22.40 13.64 14.05
CA LYS A 98 21.96 15.01 14.43
C LYS A 98 23.01 15.74 15.23
N LYS A 99 23.66 15.09 16.18
CA LYS A 99 24.78 15.68 16.96
C LYS A 99 25.99 16.03 16.08
N ALA A 100 26.22 15.25 15.02
CA ALA A 100 27.29 15.50 14.05
C ALA A 100 26.93 16.60 13.02
N GLN A 101 25.83 17.33 13.22
CA GLN A 101 25.33 18.42 12.34
C GLN A 101 25.15 17.99 10.86
N LYS A 102 24.86 16.74 10.62
CA LYS A 102 24.48 16.26 9.28
C LYS A 102 23.02 16.60 9.03
N GLU A 103 22.78 17.70 8.33
CA GLU A 103 21.49 18.39 8.25
C GLU A 103 20.42 17.66 7.44
N THR A 104 20.79 16.91 6.43
CA THR A 104 19.82 16.30 5.51
C THR A 104 20.03 14.81 5.33
N TYR A 105 19.20 14.03 5.97
CA TYR A 105 19.07 12.61 5.72
C TYR A 105 17.59 12.27 5.48
N PRO A 106 17.27 11.46 4.47
CA PRO A 106 15.87 11.10 4.17
C PRO A 106 15.33 9.95 5.02
N LEU A 107 15.96 9.66 6.16
CA LEU A 107 15.74 8.48 6.99
C LEU A 107 14.89 8.83 8.22
N PHE A 108 13.72 8.19 8.36
CA PHE A 108 12.77 8.43 9.43
C PHE A 108 12.29 7.12 10.05
N ILE A 109 11.94 7.13 11.32
CA ILE A 109 11.21 6.04 11.96
C ILE A 109 9.71 6.33 11.81
N ILE A 110 8.94 5.35 11.32
CA ILE A 110 7.50 5.49 11.31
C ILE A 110 6.96 5.46 12.75
N ALA A 111 6.12 6.44 13.08
CA ALA A 111 5.54 6.55 14.42
C ALA A 111 4.78 5.27 14.82
N GLN A 112 5.11 4.71 15.98
CA GLN A 112 4.45 3.55 16.56
C GLN A 112 3.59 3.99 17.75
N THR A 113 2.31 3.64 17.73
CA THR A 113 1.38 3.93 18.84
C THR A 113 0.90 2.61 19.44
N PRO A 114 1.05 2.39 20.76
CA PRO A 114 0.43 1.25 21.44
C PRO A 114 -1.10 1.26 21.27
N ILE A 115 -1.71 0.09 21.27
CA ILE A 115 -3.18 -0.07 21.20
C ILE A 115 -3.62 -0.87 22.42
N LYS A 116 -4.64 -0.38 23.09
CA LYS A 116 -5.20 -1.03 24.28
C LYS A 116 -6.56 -1.70 24.02
N SER A 117 -7.28 -1.26 22.98
CA SER A 117 -8.60 -1.79 22.67
C SER A 117 -8.90 -1.82 21.15
N LYS A 118 -9.91 -2.62 20.77
CA LYS A 118 -10.42 -2.66 19.39
C LYS A 118 -11.07 -1.34 18.99
N ASP A 119 -11.70 -0.63 19.92
CA ASP A 119 -12.31 0.68 19.65
C ASP A 119 -11.27 1.74 19.35
N GLU A 120 -10.17 1.75 20.10
CA GLU A 120 -9.02 2.63 19.84
C GLU A 120 -8.44 2.39 18.43
N LEU A 121 -8.30 1.11 18.06
CA LEU A 121 -7.84 0.72 16.74
C LEU A 121 -8.79 1.20 15.65
N ASN A 122 -10.11 1.02 15.82
CA ASN A 122 -11.11 1.45 14.86
C ASN A 122 -11.14 2.98 14.70
N LYS A 123 -11.10 3.72 15.83
CA LYS A 123 -11.02 5.19 15.81
C LYS A 123 -9.76 5.70 15.11
N ALA A 124 -8.62 5.04 15.33
CA ALA A 124 -7.37 5.39 14.65
C ALA A 124 -7.45 5.11 13.15
N LEU A 125 -8.02 3.96 12.75
CA LEU A 125 -8.25 3.62 11.34
C LEU A 125 -9.12 4.67 10.63
N GLN A 126 -10.24 5.05 11.26
CA GLN A 126 -11.13 6.08 10.72
C GLN A 126 -10.41 7.43 10.55
N ARG A 127 -9.61 7.86 11.54
CA ARG A 127 -8.83 9.11 11.45
C ARG A 127 -7.85 9.09 10.28
N VAL A 128 -7.10 7.98 10.13
CA VAL A 128 -6.12 7.84 9.06
C VAL A 128 -6.79 7.87 7.69
N VAL A 129 -7.88 7.12 7.51
CA VAL A 129 -8.62 7.09 6.23
C VAL A 129 -9.26 8.44 5.92
N LYS A 130 -9.88 9.10 6.92
CA LYS A 130 -10.44 10.45 6.76
C LYS A 130 -9.38 11.49 6.34
N SER A 131 -8.12 11.30 6.77
CA SER A 131 -7.00 12.17 6.35
C SER A 131 -6.35 11.72 5.02
N GLY A 132 -6.96 10.80 4.27
CA GLY A 132 -6.45 10.31 2.98
C GLY A 132 -5.34 9.26 3.09
N GLY A 133 -5.13 8.65 4.28
CA GLY A 133 -4.19 7.54 4.46
C GLY A 133 -4.79 6.20 4.01
N GLU A 134 -3.92 5.23 3.71
CA GLU A 134 -4.32 3.91 3.20
C GLU A 134 -4.95 3.02 4.28
N GLY A 135 -4.53 3.18 5.53
CA GLY A 135 -4.94 2.36 6.66
C GLY A 135 -3.85 2.24 7.73
N LEU A 136 -3.87 1.15 8.46
CA LEU A 136 -2.95 0.88 9.56
C LEU A 136 -2.19 -0.43 9.37
N VAL A 137 -1.01 -0.54 10.00
CA VAL A 137 -0.31 -1.80 10.24
C VAL A 137 -0.21 -2.00 11.75
N VAL A 138 -0.74 -3.15 12.21
CA VAL A 138 -0.66 -3.57 13.61
C VAL A 138 0.43 -4.62 13.72
N ARG A 139 1.40 -4.41 14.61
CA ARG A 139 2.50 -5.35 14.87
C ARG A 139 2.50 -5.78 16.32
N LYS A 140 2.76 -7.05 16.56
CA LYS A 140 2.99 -7.58 17.91
C LYS A 140 4.40 -7.14 18.34
N ASN A 141 4.48 -6.29 19.37
CA ASN A 141 5.74 -5.70 19.82
C ASN A 141 6.78 -6.75 20.27
N SER A 142 6.33 -7.83 20.90
CA SER A 142 7.20 -8.91 21.39
C SER A 142 7.62 -9.92 20.31
N ALA A 143 7.12 -9.80 19.06
CA ALA A 143 7.50 -10.72 18.00
C ALA A 143 8.87 -10.38 17.42
N PRO A 144 9.68 -11.37 17.04
CA PRO A 144 10.92 -11.14 16.29
C PRO A 144 10.60 -10.54 14.90
N TYR A 145 11.64 -10.03 14.23
CA TYR A 145 11.49 -9.66 12.83
C TYR A 145 11.29 -10.91 11.96
N GLU A 146 10.33 -10.82 11.05
CA GLU A 146 9.99 -11.89 10.10
C GLU A 146 9.92 -11.29 8.69
N ASN A 147 10.71 -11.81 7.76
CA ASN A 147 10.78 -11.33 6.37
C ASN A 147 9.71 -11.94 5.44
N PHE A 148 8.78 -12.72 5.98
CA PHE A 148 7.69 -13.37 5.28
C PHE A 148 6.31 -12.90 5.77
N ARG A 149 5.25 -13.45 5.18
CA ARG A 149 3.87 -13.14 5.60
C ARG A 149 3.58 -13.80 6.95
N THR A 150 3.32 -12.99 7.97
CA THR A 150 3.11 -13.44 9.35
C THR A 150 1.81 -12.90 9.94
N LYS A 151 1.29 -13.59 10.97
CA LYS A 151 0.19 -13.10 11.81
C LYS A 151 0.64 -12.04 12.83
N ASN A 152 1.95 -11.87 13.03
CA ASN A 152 2.50 -10.88 13.95
C ASN A 152 2.52 -9.45 13.37
N ALA A 153 2.26 -9.32 12.06
CA ALA A 153 2.12 -8.03 11.37
C ALA A 153 0.90 -8.07 10.44
N MET A 154 -0.15 -7.38 10.84
CA MET A 154 -1.43 -7.36 10.12
C MET A 154 -1.74 -5.96 9.60
N LYS A 155 -2.18 -5.89 8.34
CA LYS A 155 -2.64 -4.65 7.72
C LYS A 155 -4.15 -4.52 7.89
N LEU A 156 -4.58 -3.35 8.32
CA LEU A 156 -5.97 -2.93 8.39
C LEU A 156 -6.23 -1.86 7.34
N LYS A 157 -7.25 -2.09 6.52
CA LYS A 157 -7.73 -1.13 5.51
C LYS A 157 -9.24 -1.07 5.55
N ILE A 158 -9.80 0.08 5.23
CA ILE A 158 -11.21 0.19 4.88
C ILE A 158 -11.32 -0.10 3.38
N TYR A 159 -12.24 -0.97 3.04
CA TYR A 159 -12.62 -1.21 1.66
C TYR A 159 -14.00 -0.59 1.44
N GLU A 160 -14.16 0.04 0.31
CA GLU A 160 -15.46 0.41 -0.24
C GLU A 160 -15.98 -0.77 -1.06
N ASP A 161 -17.27 -0.95 -1.14
CA ASP A 161 -17.91 -1.88 -2.07
C ASP A 161 -18.83 -1.12 -3.03
N SER A 162 -18.98 -1.66 -4.19
CA SER A 162 -19.84 -1.12 -5.25
C SER A 162 -20.24 -2.23 -6.20
N GLU A 163 -21.15 -1.92 -7.12
CA GLU A 163 -21.66 -2.84 -8.12
C GLU A 163 -21.13 -2.46 -9.50
N CYS A 164 -20.90 -3.48 -10.33
CA CYS A 164 -20.58 -3.30 -11.75
C CYS A 164 -21.25 -4.38 -12.61
N LYS A 165 -21.49 -4.06 -13.87
CA LYS A 165 -22.01 -4.97 -14.86
C LYS A 165 -20.86 -5.77 -15.49
N VAL A 166 -20.95 -7.08 -15.49
CA VAL A 166 -20.01 -7.97 -16.19
C VAL A 166 -20.23 -7.84 -17.69
N ILE A 167 -19.21 -7.40 -18.43
CA ILE A 167 -19.30 -7.24 -19.90
C ILE A 167 -18.44 -8.23 -20.67
N ALA A 168 -17.47 -8.89 -20.03
CA ALA A 168 -16.67 -9.93 -20.67
C ALA A 168 -15.99 -10.83 -19.64
N HIS A 169 -15.71 -12.07 -20.04
CA HIS A 169 -14.83 -13.01 -19.35
C HIS A 169 -13.46 -13.02 -20.04
N ASN A 170 -12.40 -13.00 -19.27
CA ASN A 170 -11.03 -13.10 -19.78
C ASN A 170 -10.43 -14.43 -19.33
N ALA A 171 -9.88 -15.19 -20.26
CA ALA A 171 -9.25 -16.47 -19.98
C ALA A 171 -8.09 -16.36 -18.98
N GLY A 172 -7.94 -17.34 -18.12
CA GLY A 172 -6.83 -17.47 -17.20
C GLY A 172 -5.55 -17.94 -17.89
N LYS A 173 -4.42 -17.81 -17.17
CA LYS A 173 -3.11 -18.31 -17.60
C LYS A 173 -2.50 -19.14 -16.48
N GLY A 174 -1.54 -20.00 -16.81
CA GLY A 174 -0.86 -20.86 -15.84
C GLY A 174 -1.84 -21.80 -15.14
N LYS A 175 -1.89 -21.79 -13.81
CA LYS A 175 -2.82 -22.66 -13.03
C LYS A 175 -4.31 -22.41 -13.29
N PHE A 176 -4.66 -21.30 -13.94
CA PHE A 176 -6.02 -20.96 -14.33
C PHE A 176 -6.28 -21.13 -15.84
N ALA A 177 -5.38 -21.81 -16.58
CA ALA A 177 -5.64 -22.20 -17.96
C ALA A 177 -6.98 -22.96 -18.03
N HIS A 178 -7.82 -22.62 -19.01
CA HIS A 178 -9.19 -23.15 -19.20
C HIS A 178 -10.23 -22.73 -18.14
N LYS A 179 -9.87 -21.83 -17.22
CA LYS A 179 -10.78 -21.22 -16.23
C LYS A 179 -10.81 -19.71 -16.37
N LEU A 180 -11.73 -19.07 -15.67
CA LEU A 180 -11.77 -17.60 -15.59
C LEU A 180 -10.46 -17.05 -15.01
N GLY A 181 -9.79 -16.17 -15.75
CA GLY A 181 -8.67 -15.36 -15.26
C GLY A 181 -9.17 -14.08 -14.58
N SER A 182 -10.03 -13.34 -15.26
CA SER A 182 -10.66 -12.12 -14.74
C SER A 182 -11.97 -11.85 -15.49
N ILE A 183 -12.84 -11.06 -14.88
CA ILE A 183 -13.97 -10.43 -15.57
C ILE A 183 -13.61 -9.01 -15.97
N THR A 184 -14.20 -8.50 -17.05
CA THR A 184 -14.23 -7.08 -17.35
C THR A 184 -15.56 -6.52 -16.89
N CYS A 185 -15.50 -5.50 -16.06
CA CYS A 185 -16.65 -4.78 -15.52
C CYS A 185 -16.81 -3.42 -16.16
N GLU A 186 -18.07 -2.98 -16.22
CA GLU A 186 -18.48 -1.65 -16.62
C GLU A 186 -19.34 -1.03 -15.52
N GLN A 187 -19.07 0.24 -15.18
CA GLN A 187 -19.78 0.97 -14.13
C GLN A 187 -19.86 2.45 -14.47
N GLU A 188 -20.98 3.07 -14.17
CA GLU A 188 -21.09 4.53 -14.15
C GLU A 188 -20.56 5.08 -12.83
N ILE A 189 -19.70 6.08 -12.93
CA ILE A 189 -19.17 6.81 -11.78
C ILE A 189 -19.51 8.28 -11.89
N ILE A 190 -19.70 8.94 -10.76
CA ILE A 190 -19.88 10.40 -10.70
C ILE A 190 -18.49 11.02 -10.55
N ILE A 191 -18.06 11.81 -11.52
CA ILE A 191 -16.85 12.64 -11.41
C ILE A 191 -17.23 13.93 -10.69
N LYS A 192 -16.67 14.15 -9.50
CA LYS A 192 -16.76 15.45 -8.84
C LYS A 192 -15.83 16.40 -9.59
N GLU A 193 -16.36 17.35 -10.31
CA GLU A 193 -15.60 18.51 -10.77
C GLU A 193 -15.27 19.38 -9.54
N ASP A 194 -14.05 19.92 -9.51
CA ASP A 194 -13.49 20.69 -8.39
C ASP A 194 -14.06 22.12 -8.38
N THR A 195 -15.38 22.26 -8.51
CA THR A 195 -16.11 23.52 -8.45
C THR A 195 -17.13 23.46 -7.33
N SER A 196 -17.22 24.56 -6.59
CA SER A 196 -18.03 24.77 -5.39
C SER A 196 -19.56 24.62 -5.55
N ASP A 197 -20.05 24.14 -6.68
CA ASP A 197 -21.48 23.93 -6.95
C ASP A 197 -21.86 22.45 -6.91
N PHE A 198 -22.59 22.10 -5.87
CA PHE A 198 -23.01 20.74 -5.47
C PHE A 198 -24.01 20.04 -6.41
N LYS A 199 -24.27 20.51 -7.64
CA LYS A 199 -25.43 20.03 -8.42
C LYS A 199 -25.21 19.45 -9.83
N THR A 200 -23.97 19.36 -10.34
CA THR A 200 -23.75 18.78 -11.68
C THR A 200 -22.55 17.82 -11.72
N GLY A 201 -22.71 16.64 -11.13
CA GLY A 201 -21.77 15.56 -11.35
C GLY A 201 -21.94 14.96 -12.75
N LYS A 202 -20.97 15.11 -13.64
CA LYS A 202 -20.96 14.37 -14.91
C LYS A 202 -20.74 12.89 -14.60
N THR A 203 -21.63 12.04 -15.11
CA THR A 203 -21.43 10.59 -15.08
C THR A 203 -20.43 10.18 -16.16
N LYS A 204 -19.54 9.27 -15.82
CA LYS A 204 -18.59 8.66 -16.75
C LYS A 204 -18.70 7.15 -16.66
N LEU A 205 -18.80 6.51 -17.81
CA LEU A 205 -18.74 5.07 -17.91
C LEU A 205 -17.26 4.64 -17.85
N VAL A 206 -16.90 3.80 -16.89
CA VAL A 206 -15.54 3.26 -16.73
C VAL A 206 -15.55 1.75 -16.90
N ARG A 207 -14.49 1.23 -17.50
CA ARG A 207 -14.24 -0.21 -17.66
C ARG A 207 -12.97 -0.61 -16.95
N PHE A 208 -13.04 -1.70 -16.20
CA PHE A 208 -11.91 -2.23 -15.45
C PHE A 208 -11.99 -3.75 -15.31
N LYS A 209 -10.88 -4.37 -14.90
CA LYS A 209 -10.80 -5.82 -14.74
C LYS A 209 -10.78 -6.20 -13.27
N ILE A 210 -11.49 -7.29 -12.93
CA ILE A 210 -11.46 -7.92 -11.62
C ILE A 210 -10.92 -9.35 -11.80
N GLY A 211 -9.72 -9.61 -11.27
CA GLY A 211 -9.05 -10.92 -11.39
C GLY A 211 -8.89 -11.67 -10.08
N SER A 212 -9.28 -11.07 -8.95
CA SER A 212 -9.13 -11.63 -7.61
C SER A 212 -10.48 -11.71 -6.88
N GLY A 213 -10.53 -12.54 -5.83
CA GLY A 213 -11.74 -12.77 -5.04
C GLY A 213 -12.54 -14.01 -5.46
N PHE A 214 -12.31 -14.54 -6.62
CA PHE A 214 -12.99 -15.74 -7.10
C PHE A 214 -12.42 -17.02 -6.45
N SER A 215 -13.30 -17.88 -5.97
CA SER A 215 -13.01 -19.27 -5.66
C SER A 215 -12.79 -20.10 -6.95
N ASP A 216 -12.23 -21.30 -6.82
CA ASP A 216 -12.05 -22.18 -7.99
C ASP A 216 -13.39 -22.54 -8.64
N LYS A 217 -14.46 -22.74 -7.84
CA LYS A 217 -15.82 -22.99 -8.34
C LYS A 217 -16.38 -21.81 -9.13
N GLU A 218 -16.14 -20.57 -8.68
CA GLU A 218 -16.56 -19.36 -9.39
C GLU A 218 -15.73 -19.08 -10.64
N ARG A 219 -14.52 -19.60 -10.70
CA ARG A 219 -13.70 -19.56 -11.93
C ARG A 219 -14.16 -20.59 -12.97
N GLU A 220 -14.73 -21.69 -12.55
CA GLU A 220 -15.35 -22.69 -13.42
C GLU A 220 -16.73 -22.26 -13.90
N ASN A 221 -17.50 -21.61 -13.04
CA ASN A 221 -18.83 -21.10 -13.30
C ASN A 221 -18.91 -19.61 -12.98
N PRO A 222 -18.34 -18.74 -13.82
CA PRO A 222 -18.27 -17.31 -13.55
C PRO A 222 -19.63 -16.64 -13.61
N PRO A 223 -19.79 -15.48 -12.93
CA PRO A 223 -21.01 -14.67 -13.06
C PRO A 223 -21.31 -14.40 -14.54
N PRO A 224 -22.57 -14.56 -14.98
CA PRO A 224 -22.94 -14.40 -16.39
C PRO A 224 -22.60 -13.01 -16.96
N ILE A 225 -22.31 -12.93 -18.24
CA ILE A 225 -22.22 -11.65 -18.94
C ILE A 225 -23.58 -10.94 -18.85
N ASN A 226 -23.55 -9.64 -18.67
CA ASN A 226 -24.68 -8.76 -18.38
C ASN A 226 -25.26 -8.86 -16.95
N SER A 227 -24.74 -9.75 -16.10
CA SER A 227 -25.12 -9.75 -14.68
C SER A 227 -24.43 -8.64 -13.90
N LEU A 228 -25.04 -8.24 -12.77
CA LEU A 228 -24.43 -7.36 -11.79
C LEU A 228 -23.68 -8.20 -10.75
N ILE A 229 -22.56 -7.68 -10.32
CA ILE A 229 -21.77 -8.24 -9.21
C ILE A 229 -21.43 -7.15 -8.21
N THR A 230 -21.24 -7.54 -6.95
CA THR A 230 -20.66 -6.68 -5.92
C THR A 230 -19.15 -6.97 -5.84
N TYR A 231 -18.35 -5.92 -5.81
CA TYR A 231 -16.91 -5.99 -5.64
C TYR A 231 -16.46 -4.98 -4.59
N LYS A 232 -15.33 -5.25 -3.94
CA LYS A 232 -14.68 -4.29 -3.03
C LYS A 232 -13.43 -3.72 -3.67
N PHE A 233 -13.09 -2.49 -3.29
CA PHE A 233 -11.95 -1.78 -3.84
C PHE A 233 -11.35 -0.81 -2.80
N ASN A 234 -10.22 -0.18 -3.13
CA ASN A 234 -9.49 0.71 -2.23
C ASN A 234 -9.38 2.11 -2.84
N GLY A 235 -10.53 2.81 -2.92
CA GLY A 235 -10.63 4.12 -3.55
C GLY A 235 -10.45 4.07 -5.07
N TYR A 236 -10.39 5.26 -5.69
CA TYR A 236 -10.33 5.43 -7.14
C TYR A 236 -8.98 6.00 -7.59
N THR A 237 -8.61 5.73 -8.83
CA THR A 237 -7.54 6.45 -9.54
C THR A 237 -8.04 7.85 -9.92
N LYS A 238 -7.14 8.73 -10.40
CA LYS A 238 -7.51 10.04 -10.95
C LYS A 238 -8.54 9.95 -12.10
N ASN A 239 -8.56 8.83 -12.81
CA ASN A 239 -9.48 8.58 -13.92
C ASN A 239 -10.79 7.92 -13.50
N GLY A 240 -11.04 7.76 -12.19
CA GLY A 240 -12.23 7.14 -11.63
C GLY A 240 -12.23 5.61 -11.73
N ILE A 241 -11.10 4.97 -12.02
CA ILE A 241 -11.00 3.51 -12.06
C ILE A 241 -10.78 2.99 -10.64
N PRO A 242 -11.56 1.98 -10.16
CA PRO A 242 -11.37 1.38 -8.85
C PRO A 242 -9.97 0.78 -8.69
N LYS A 243 -9.30 1.10 -7.58
CA LYS A 243 -7.98 0.54 -7.25
C LYS A 243 -8.13 -0.84 -6.60
N PHE A 244 -7.39 -1.83 -7.12
CA PHE A 244 -7.35 -3.19 -6.57
C PHE A 244 -8.71 -3.84 -6.38
N PRO A 245 -9.59 -3.84 -7.40
CA PRO A 245 -10.92 -4.40 -7.27
C PRO A 245 -10.87 -5.92 -7.03
N VAL A 246 -11.70 -6.40 -6.11
CA VAL A 246 -11.80 -7.79 -5.68
C VAL A 246 -13.27 -8.21 -5.70
N PHE A 247 -13.59 -9.27 -6.41
CA PHE A 247 -14.94 -9.85 -6.43
C PHE A 247 -15.37 -10.27 -5.02
N LEU A 248 -16.62 -9.98 -4.66
CA LEU A 248 -17.22 -10.40 -3.40
C LEU A 248 -18.31 -11.45 -3.60
N ARG A 249 -19.27 -11.16 -4.46
CA ARG A 249 -20.44 -12.02 -4.72
C ARG A 249 -21.22 -11.55 -5.96
N PRO A 250 -22.06 -12.40 -6.55
CA PRO A 250 -23.13 -11.92 -7.44
C PRO A 250 -24.00 -10.89 -6.69
N TYR A 251 -24.48 -9.87 -7.40
CA TYR A 251 -25.41 -8.88 -6.82
C TYR A 251 -26.73 -9.57 -6.46
N ARG A 252 -27.24 -9.25 -5.28
CA ARG A 252 -28.58 -9.66 -4.82
C ARG A 252 -29.33 -8.40 -4.43
N PRO A 253 -30.39 -8.02 -5.16
CA PRO A 253 -31.28 -6.96 -4.69
C PRO A 253 -31.89 -7.38 -3.34
N PHE A 254 -32.07 -6.41 -2.46
CA PHE A 254 -32.77 -6.61 -1.18
C PHE A 254 -34.26 -6.74 -1.41
#